data_e0f2445bfe8e3b8ce1dafda94f2cc94d
#
_entry.id   e0f2445bfe8e3b8ce1dafda94f2cc94d
#
_cell.length_a   1.000
_cell.length_b   1.000
_cell.length_c   1.000
_cell.angle_alpha   90.00
_cell.angle_beta   90.00
_cell.angle_gamma   90.00
#
_symmetry.space_group_name_H-M   'P 1'
#
loop_
_entity.id
_entity.type
_entity.pdbx_description
1 polymer ?
#
loop_
_entity_poly.entity_id
_entity_poly.type
_entity_poly.pdbx_seq_one_letter_code
_entity_poly.pdbx_strand_id
1 'polypeptide(L)'
;MTDPNYPPLVARLPASVPFVGPETQERERGRPFAARLGANESVFGPSPRAIAAMAEAAREAWKYGDSASHELRHALATHHGIAMEHILVGEGIDGLLGNLVRLLVAEGDAVVTSQGAYPTFNYHVAGFGGVLHKVPFKGDHEDPEALIARARETGAKLVYISNPDNPMGSWHGADVIERMIAAVPEGCLLVLDEAYSDTAPEGVIPPLAPDTPRVIRMRTFSKAYGLAGMRVGYAIGSSALIAGFDRIRNHFGVGRLGQAAALAAVQDQEHLRDTVARIGAARETIARIARDNGLTPLPSAT
;
A
#
# COMPACT_ATOMS: atom_id res chain seq x y z
N MET A 1 22.34 -23.26 22.82
CA MET A 1 22.31 -23.00 21.39
C MET A 1 23.10 -21.74 21.15
N THR A 2 24.12 -21.77 20.30
CA THR A 2 24.85 -20.55 19.91
C THR A 2 23.91 -19.66 19.11
N ASP A 3 23.79 -18.38 19.48
CA ASP A 3 23.01 -17.42 18.74
C ASP A 3 23.47 -17.41 17.27
N PRO A 4 22.52 -17.29 16.32
CA PRO A 4 22.88 -17.09 14.91
C PRO A 4 23.80 -15.88 14.80
N ASN A 5 24.80 -15.96 13.93
CA ASN A 5 25.74 -14.84 13.69
C ASN A 5 25.03 -13.76 12.85
N TYR A 6 24.15 -13.00 13.46
CA TYR A 6 23.45 -11.89 12.79
C TYR A 6 24.40 -10.74 12.46
N PRO A 7 24.24 -10.09 11.30
CA PRO A 7 24.90 -8.80 11.05
C PRO A 7 24.52 -7.77 12.13
N PRO A 8 25.40 -6.81 12.47
CA PRO A 8 25.15 -5.83 13.54
C PRO A 8 23.80 -5.07 13.39
N LEU A 9 23.39 -4.77 12.17
CA LEU A 9 22.10 -4.15 11.89
C LEU A 9 20.95 -5.03 12.38
N VAL A 10 20.93 -6.30 11.98
CA VAL A 10 19.85 -7.23 12.31
C VAL A 10 19.81 -7.54 13.82
N ALA A 11 20.98 -7.64 14.46
CA ALA A 11 21.09 -7.87 15.91
C ALA A 11 20.48 -6.74 16.77
N ARG A 12 20.37 -5.53 16.23
CA ARG A 12 19.75 -4.37 16.92
C ARG A 12 18.24 -4.29 16.74
N LEU A 13 17.67 -5.03 15.78
CA LEU A 13 16.23 -4.98 15.51
C LEU A 13 15.46 -5.76 16.59
N PRO A 14 14.25 -5.30 16.97
CA PRO A 14 13.41 -6.05 17.88
C PRO A 14 12.98 -7.37 17.24
N ALA A 15 13.10 -8.48 17.98
CA ALA A 15 12.63 -9.79 17.57
C ALA A 15 11.10 -9.90 17.75
N SER A 16 10.36 -8.95 17.19
CA SER A 16 8.89 -8.88 17.26
C SER A 16 8.31 -8.70 15.86
N VAL A 17 7.12 -9.24 15.67
CA VAL A 17 6.37 -9.03 14.42
C VAL A 17 5.59 -7.72 14.49
N PRO A 18 5.55 -6.90 13.42
CA PRO A 18 4.84 -5.63 13.43
C PRO A 18 3.31 -5.79 13.46
N PHE A 19 2.81 -6.95 13.07
CA PHE A 19 1.39 -7.25 13.03
C PHE A 19 1.13 -8.71 13.40
N VAL A 20 0.24 -8.93 14.38
CA VAL A 20 -0.22 -10.27 14.78
C VAL A 20 -1.56 -10.54 14.10
N GLY A 21 -1.58 -11.48 13.17
CA GLY A 21 -2.76 -11.85 12.40
C GLY A 21 -3.89 -12.44 13.28
N PRO A 22 -5.15 -12.34 12.83
CA PRO A 22 -6.31 -12.81 13.58
C PRO A 22 -6.24 -14.33 13.86
N GLU A 23 -5.68 -15.13 12.97
CA GLU A 23 -5.54 -16.59 13.16
C GLU A 23 -4.64 -16.91 14.36
N THR A 24 -3.58 -16.16 14.58
CA THR A 24 -2.71 -16.31 15.75
C THR A 24 -3.45 -15.93 17.02
N GLN A 25 -4.15 -14.79 16.99
CA GLN A 25 -4.96 -14.34 18.13
C GLN A 25 -6.10 -15.32 18.47
N GLU A 26 -6.76 -15.92 17.47
CA GLU A 26 -7.79 -16.95 17.68
C GLU A 26 -7.21 -18.21 18.30
N ARG A 27 -6.03 -18.67 17.85
CA ARG A 27 -5.33 -19.80 18.47
C ARG A 27 -4.98 -19.53 19.93
N GLU A 28 -4.45 -18.34 20.23
CA GLU A 28 -4.10 -17.95 21.60
C GLU A 28 -5.33 -17.84 22.52
N ARG A 29 -6.45 -17.35 21.98
CA ARG A 29 -7.73 -17.23 22.70
C ARG A 29 -8.48 -18.55 22.84
N GLY A 30 -8.15 -19.57 22.07
CA GLY A 30 -8.85 -20.85 22.01
C GLY A 30 -10.26 -20.79 21.40
N ARG A 31 -10.61 -19.69 20.69
CA ARG A 31 -11.92 -19.50 20.03
C ARG A 31 -11.82 -18.50 18.87
N PRO A 32 -12.68 -18.65 17.83
CA PRO A 32 -12.75 -17.69 16.74
C PRO A 32 -13.28 -16.32 17.21
N PHE A 33 -13.00 -15.29 16.43
CA PHE A 33 -13.64 -13.99 16.57
C PHE A 33 -15.12 -14.05 16.16
N ALA A 34 -15.98 -13.35 16.89
CA ALA A 34 -17.38 -13.18 16.49
C ALA A 34 -17.50 -12.34 15.19
N ALA A 35 -16.56 -11.41 14.97
CA ALA A 35 -16.43 -10.63 13.75
C ALA A 35 -14.94 -10.34 13.49
N ARG A 36 -14.50 -10.53 12.25
CA ARG A 36 -13.12 -10.27 11.80
C ARG A 36 -13.04 -8.85 11.24
N LEU A 37 -12.57 -7.88 12.05
CA LEU A 37 -12.58 -6.46 11.73
C LEU A 37 -11.19 -5.82 11.68
N GLY A 38 -10.11 -6.60 11.93
CA GLY A 38 -8.82 -6.05 12.31
C GLY A 38 -7.87 -5.71 11.16
N ALA A 39 -8.00 -6.28 9.97
CA ALA A 39 -7.00 -6.16 8.89
C ALA A 39 -7.47 -5.31 7.71
N ASN A 40 -8.61 -4.62 7.84
CA ASN A 40 -9.27 -3.87 6.76
C ASN A 40 -9.47 -4.71 5.49
N GLU A 41 -9.82 -5.99 5.69
CA GLU A 41 -10.17 -6.90 4.60
C GLU A 41 -11.58 -6.60 4.10
N SER A 42 -11.80 -6.72 2.79
CA SER A 42 -13.13 -6.58 2.21
C SER A 42 -13.92 -7.88 2.38
N VAL A 43 -14.88 -7.88 3.29
CA VAL A 43 -15.79 -9.04 3.51
C VAL A 43 -16.72 -9.31 2.32
N PHE A 44 -16.80 -8.39 1.37
CA PHE A 44 -17.57 -8.56 0.14
C PHE A 44 -16.88 -9.52 -0.84
N GLY A 45 -15.58 -9.77 -0.63
CA GLY A 45 -14.79 -10.71 -1.43
C GLY A 45 -14.41 -10.20 -2.83
N PRO A 46 -13.70 -11.03 -3.59
CA PRO A 46 -13.31 -10.73 -4.96
C PRO A 46 -14.46 -10.92 -5.95
N SER A 47 -14.32 -10.34 -7.14
CA SER A 47 -15.32 -10.53 -8.20
C SER A 47 -15.46 -12.00 -8.60
N PRO A 48 -16.66 -12.44 -9.04
CA PRO A 48 -16.85 -13.79 -9.58
C PRO A 48 -15.91 -14.11 -10.74
N ARG A 49 -15.56 -13.11 -11.57
CA ARG A 49 -14.58 -13.27 -12.66
C ARG A 49 -13.18 -13.55 -12.13
N ALA A 50 -12.77 -12.86 -11.07
CA ALA A 50 -11.48 -13.13 -10.43
C ALA A 50 -11.43 -14.52 -9.79
N ILE A 51 -12.53 -14.98 -9.16
CA ILE A 51 -12.64 -16.34 -8.60
C ILE A 51 -12.50 -17.39 -9.72
N ALA A 52 -13.21 -17.22 -10.82
CA ALA A 52 -13.14 -18.13 -11.96
C ALA A 52 -11.73 -18.17 -12.58
N ALA A 53 -11.08 -17.01 -12.73
CA ALA A 53 -9.72 -16.90 -13.25
C ALA A 53 -8.70 -17.61 -12.34
N MET A 54 -8.84 -17.49 -11.01
CA MET A 54 -8.02 -18.25 -10.06
C MET A 54 -8.21 -19.76 -10.18
N ALA A 55 -9.46 -20.22 -10.29
CA ALA A 55 -9.77 -21.64 -10.42
C ALA A 55 -9.16 -22.24 -11.69
N GLU A 56 -9.20 -21.51 -12.81
CA GLU A 56 -8.55 -21.93 -14.04
C GLU A 56 -7.03 -21.89 -13.94
N ALA A 57 -6.45 -20.81 -13.39
CA ALA A 57 -5.02 -20.68 -13.18
C ALA A 57 -4.45 -21.74 -12.24
N ALA A 58 -5.26 -22.27 -11.30
CA ALA A 58 -4.84 -23.31 -10.35
C ALA A 58 -4.44 -24.62 -11.05
N ARG A 59 -4.99 -24.95 -12.21
CA ARG A 59 -4.61 -26.11 -13.04
C ARG A 59 -3.17 -26.03 -13.56
N GLU A 60 -2.67 -24.80 -13.66
CA GLU A 60 -1.33 -24.48 -14.15
C GLU A 60 -0.36 -24.06 -13.02
N ALA A 61 -0.73 -24.34 -11.74
CA ALA A 61 0.04 -23.91 -10.56
C ALA A 61 1.45 -24.54 -10.49
N TRP A 62 1.72 -25.57 -11.29
CA TRP A 62 3.05 -26.17 -11.45
C TRP A 62 4.02 -25.28 -12.24
N LYS A 63 3.54 -24.26 -12.93
CA LYS A 63 4.37 -23.27 -13.64
C LYS A 63 4.53 -22.01 -12.80
N TYR A 64 5.68 -21.39 -12.86
CA TYR A 64 5.82 -20.02 -12.35
C TYR A 64 4.86 -19.05 -13.05
N GLY A 65 4.52 -17.95 -12.40
CA GLY A 65 3.85 -16.82 -13.01
C GLY A 65 4.76 -16.14 -14.07
N ASP A 66 4.17 -15.22 -14.85
CA ASP A 66 4.96 -14.37 -15.72
C ASP A 66 5.80 -13.39 -14.88
N SER A 67 7.14 -13.47 -15.02
CA SER A 67 8.07 -12.61 -14.28
C SER A 67 7.94 -11.12 -14.60
N ALA A 68 7.39 -10.77 -15.77
CA ALA A 68 7.10 -9.41 -16.18
C ALA A 68 5.68 -8.96 -15.81
N SER A 69 4.79 -9.88 -15.42
CA SER A 69 3.34 -9.63 -15.21
C SER A 69 2.74 -8.84 -16.39
N HIS A 70 3.10 -9.22 -17.63
CA HIS A 70 2.87 -8.42 -18.84
C HIS A 70 1.39 -8.09 -19.04
N GLU A 71 0.51 -9.10 -19.03
CA GLU A 71 -0.92 -8.90 -19.26
C GLU A 71 -1.58 -8.01 -18.18
N LEU A 72 -1.18 -8.20 -16.92
CA LEU A 72 -1.68 -7.38 -15.83
C LEU A 72 -1.18 -5.93 -15.95
N ARG A 73 0.10 -5.72 -16.26
CA ARG A 73 0.66 -4.37 -16.50
C ARG A 73 -0.02 -3.69 -17.69
N HIS A 74 -0.27 -4.42 -18.77
CA HIS A 74 -0.98 -3.89 -19.93
C HIS A 74 -2.42 -3.48 -19.59
N ALA A 75 -3.16 -4.31 -18.85
CA ALA A 75 -4.52 -4.00 -18.41
C ALA A 75 -4.55 -2.77 -17.48
N LEU A 76 -3.58 -2.66 -16.55
CA LEU A 76 -3.44 -1.47 -15.67
C LEU A 76 -3.07 -0.22 -16.48
N ALA A 77 -2.19 -0.31 -17.47
CA ALA A 77 -1.81 0.78 -18.35
C ALA A 77 -3.04 1.32 -19.11
N THR A 78 -3.83 0.41 -19.67
CA THR A 78 -5.10 0.74 -20.35
C THR A 78 -6.10 1.38 -19.38
N HIS A 79 -6.28 0.80 -18.18
CA HIS A 79 -7.21 1.31 -17.17
C HIS A 79 -6.86 2.73 -16.71
N HIS A 80 -5.57 3.03 -16.58
CA HIS A 80 -5.09 4.33 -16.12
C HIS A 80 -4.79 5.33 -17.25
N GLY A 81 -4.82 4.90 -18.50
CA GLY A 81 -4.46 5.75 -19.66
C GLY A 81 -3.00 6.20 -19.68
N ILE A 82 -2.08 5.36 -19.19
CA ILE A 82 -0.63 5.63 -19.14
C ILE A 82 0.15 4.50 -19.84
N ALA A 83 1.41 4.74 -20.14
CA ALA A 83 2.25 3.74 -20.77
C ALA A 83 2.71 2.65 -19.74
N MET A 84 2.90 1.43 -20.22
CA MET A 84 3.19 0.27 -19.38
C MET A 84 4.54 0.35 -18.65
N GLU A 85 5.51 1.10 -19.18
CA GLU A 85 6.81 1.34 -18.55
C GLU A 85 6.73 2.12 -17.23
N HIS A 86 5.60 2.77 -16.96
CA HIS A 86 5.34 3.47 -15.70
C HIS A 86 4.73 2.58 -14.61
N ILE A 87 4.51 1.30 -14.88
CA ILE A 87 3.82 0.40 -13.96
C ILE A 87 4.73 -0.76 -13.55
N LEU A 88 4.82 -0.99 -12.24
CA LEU A 88 5.43 -2.18 -11.65
C LEU A 88 4.39 -2.95 -10.85
N VAL A 89 4.28 -4.26 -11.07
CA VAL A 89 3.47 -5.17 -10.25
C VAL A 89 4.37 -5.85 -9.21
N GLY A 90 3.90 -5.96 -7.98
CA GLY A 90 4.64 -6.58 -6.88
C GLY A 90 3.75 -7.29 -5.86
N GLU A 91 4.37 -7.85 -4.82
CA GLU A 91 3.76 -8.69 -3.77
C GLU A 91 2.93 -7.86 -2.76
N GLY A 92 1.98 -7.10 -3.27
CA GLY A 92 1.24 -6.08 -2.53
C GLY A 92 2.08 -4.81 -2.31
N ILE A 93 1.48 -3.79 -1.72
CA ILE A 93 2.21 -2.55 -1.38
C ILE A 93 3.37 -2.85 -0.43
N ASP A 94 3.20 -3.76 0.51
CA ASP A 94 4.24 -4.12 1.47
C ASP A 94 5.53 -4.61 0.78
N GLY A 95 5.43 -5.54 -0.16
CA GLY A 95 6.58 -6.00 -0.94
C GLY A 95 7.20 -4.89 -1.81
N LEU A 96 6.36 -4.02 -2.38
CA LEU A 96 6.82 -2.86 -3.15
C LEU A 96 7.56 -1.84 -2.28
N LEU A 97 7.07 -1.56 -1.06
CA LEU A 97 7.73 -0.67 -0.08
C LEU A 97 9.08 -1.24 0.34
N GLY A 98 9.14 -2.54 0.65
CA GLY A 98 10.39 -3.22 1.00
C GLY A 98 11.43 -3.13 -0.13
N ASN A 99 11.00 -3.39 -1.36
CA ASN A 99 11.86 -3.26 -2.54
C ASN A 99 12.29 -1.80 -2.77
N LEU A 100 11.39 -0.81 -2.61
CA LEU A 100 11.73 0.60 -2.75
C LEU A 100 12.80 1.05 -1.73
N VAL A 101 12.61 0.67 -0.47
CA VAL A 101 13.59 0.97 0.59
C VAL A 101 14.93 0.31 0.26
N ARG A 102 14.94 -0.98 -0.11
CA ARG A 102 16.16 -1.68 -0.54
C ARG A 102 16.85 -1.01 -1.73
N LEU A 103 16.09 -0.41 -2.64
CA LEU A 103 16.63 0.26 -3.83
C LEU A 103 17.28 1.61 -3.52
N LEU A 104 16.73 2.38 -2.60
CA LEU A 104 17.04 3.81 -2.45
C LEU A 104 17.66 4.19 -1.10
N VAL A 105 17.57 3.33 -0.07
CA VAL A 105 18.00 3.65 1.30
C VAL A 105 19.22 2.83 1.68
N ALA A 106 20.30 3.51 2.02
CA ALA A 106 21.48 2.93 2.65
C ALA A 106 21.42 3.10 4.18
N GLU A 107 22.30 2.40 4.91
CA GLU A 107 22.43 2.56 6.35
C GLU A 107 22.79 4.03 6.71
N GLY A 108 22.00 4.63 7.60
CA GLY A 108 22.16 6.03 8.03
C GLY A 108 21.37 7.05 7.18
N ASP A 109 20.83 6.67 6.04
CA ASP A 109 20.00 7.60 5.23
C ASP A 109 18.73 8.01 5.98
N ALA A 110 18.40 9.30 5.94
CA ALA A 110 17.21 9.84 6.57
C ALA A 110 15.96 9.51 5.74
N VAL A 111 14.88 9.11 6.43
CA VAL A 111 13.55 8.88 5.86
C VAL A 111 12.51 9.54 6.74
N VAL A 112 11.57 10.27 6.14
CA VAL A 112 10.52 11.00 6.86
C VAL A 112 9.18 10.33 6.72
N THR A 113 8.43 10.23 7.82
CA THR A 113 7.07 9.72 7.89
C THR A 113 6.29 10.36 9.02
N SER A 114 4.99 10.16 9.08
CA SER A 114 4.16 10.64 10.19
C SER A 114 4.25 9.71 11.40
N GLN A 115 4.14 10.30 12.59
CA GLN A 115 4.07 9.54 13.84
C GLN A 115 2.67 8.92 13.97
N GLY A 116 2.61 7.60 13.87
CA GLY A 116 1.33 6.87 13.90
C GLY A 116 0.84 6.43 12.52
N ALA A 117 1.54 6.79 11.42
CA ALA A 117 1.29 6.26 10.10
C ALA A 117 1.44 4.73 10.04
N TYR A 118 0.95 4.12 8.97
CA TYR A 118 1.00 2.67 8.76
C TYR A 118 2.41 2.10 8.98
N PRO A 119 2.58 1.12 9.88
CA PRO A 119 3.91 0.80 10.43
C PRO A 119 4.82 0.00 9.51
N THR A 120 4.29 -0.66 8.46
CA THR A 120 5.08 -1.59 7.63
C THR A 120 6.21 -0.88 6.89
N PHE A 121 5.96 0.35 6.38
CA PHE A 121 7.03 1.16 5.79
C PHE A 121 8.17 1.40 6.77
N ASN A 122 7.85 1.77 8.00
CA ASN A 122 8.85 2.01 9.05
C ASN A 122 9.68 0.76 9.38
N TYR A 123 9.03 -0.41 9.34
CA TYR A 123 9.69 -1.70 9.55
C TYR A 123 10.75 -1.97 8.45
N HIS A 124 10.42 -1.73 7.18
CA HIS A 124 11.37 -1.85 6.09
C HIS A 124 12.53 -0.87 6.21
N VAL A 125 12.25 0.41 6.52
CA VAL A 125 13.29 1.43 6.70
C VAL A 125 14.28 1.01 7.79
N ALA A 126 13.77 0.59 8.95
CA ALA A 126 14.61 0.11 10.05
C ALA A 126 15.40 -1.14 9.64
N GLY A 127 14.78 -2.08 8.90
CA GLY A 127 15.38 -3.31 8.44
C GLY A 127 16.56 -3.12 7.46
N PHE A 128 16.59 -1.99 6.74
CA PHE A 128 17.69 -1.60 5.86
C PHE A 128 18.62 -0.55 6.46
N GLY A 129 18.43 -0.20 7.74
CA GLY A 129 19.33 0.70 8.47
C GLY A 129 19.06 2.19 8.25
N GLY A 130 17.95 2.56 7.61
CA GLY A 130 17.54 3.95 7.47
C GLY A 130 17.12 4.56 8.81
N VAL A 131 17.27 5.87 8.93
CA VAL A 131 16.93 6.65 10.13
C VAL A 131 15.57 7.31 9.93
N LEU A 132 14.59 6.91 10.74
CA LEU A 132 13.24 7.45 10.70
C LEU A 132 13.12 8.79 11.45
N HIS A 133 12.69 9.82 10.75
CA HIS A 133 12.28 11.10 11.30
C HIS A 133 10.77 11.22 11.25
N LYS A 134 10.12 11.25 12.42
CA LYS A 134 8.66 11.23 12.54
C LYS A 134 8.12 12.63 12.78
N VAL A 135 7.05 12.96 12.03
CA VAL A 135 6.32 14.23 12.15
C VAL A 135 4.96 13.94 12.82
N PRO A 136 4.56 14.69 13.86
CA PRO A 136 3.24 14.52 14.45
C PRO A 136 2.11 14.78 13.46
N PHE A 137 0.97 14.12 13.67
CA PHE A 137 -0.28 14.46 12.99
C PHE A 137 -0.75 15.86 13.41
N LYS A 138 -1.45 16.54 12.53
CA LYS A 138 -2.17 17.79 12.79
C LYS A 138 -3.66 17.47 12.92
N GLY A 139 -4.12 17.33 14.17
CA GLY A 139 -5.43 16.75 14.45
C GLY A 139 -5.46 15.28 13.98
N ASP A 140 -6.41 14.94 13.12
CA ASP A 140 -6.62 13.58 12.60
C ASP A 140 -5.96 13.35 11.24
N HIS A 141 -5.11 14.27 10.77
CA HIS A 141 -4.48 14.21 9.45
C HIS A 141 -2.96 14.18 9.55
N GLU A 142 -2.32 13.47 8.64
CA GLU A 142 -0.90 13.67 8.36
C GLU A 142 -0.67 15.13 7.93
N ASP A 143 0.50 15.71 8.21
CA ASP A 143 0.80 17.11 7.87
C ASP A 143 1.77 17.19 6.67
N PRO A 144 1.28 17.37 5.42
CA PRO A 144 2.12 17.42 4.24
C PRO A 144 3.20 18.50 4.28
N GLU A 145 2.89 19.67 4.84
CA GLU A 145 3.83 20.79 4.93
C GLU A 145 4.97 20.48 5.90
N ALA A 146 4.63 19.95 7.08
CA ALA A 146 5.62 19.57 8.07
C ALA A 146 6.47 18.37 7.61
N LEU A 147 5.89 17.40 6.87
CA LEU A 147 6.63 16.29 6.26
C LEU A 147 7.68 16.81 5.27
N ILE A 148 7.31 17.72 4.37
CA ILE A 148 8.24 18.32 3.42
C ILE A 148 9.30 19.19 4.11
N ALA A 149 8.92 19.96 5.12
CA ALA A 149 9.87 20.75 5.90
C ALA A 149 10.93 19.85 6.57
N ARG A 150 10.48 18.76 7.20
CA ARG A 150 11.37 17.77 7.82
C ARG A 150 12.26 17.08 6.79
N ALA A 151 11.73 16.76 5.61
CA ALA A 151 12.51 16.15 4.53
C ALA A 151 13.66 17.07 4.07
N ARG A 152 13.42 18.38 3.98
CA ARG A 152 14.48 19.37 3.67
C ARG A 152 15.51 19.49 4.77
N GLU A 153 15.06 19.57 6.02
CA GLU A 153 15.93 19.71 7.19
C GLU A 153 16.89 18.53 7.34
N THR A 154 16.41 17.32 7.08
CA THR A 154 17.19 16.09 7.28
C THR A 154 17.92 15.59 6.04
N GLY A 155 17.68 16.20 4.87
CA GLY A 155 18.20 15.71 3.60
C GLY A 155 17.65 14.32 3.25
N ALA A 156 16.37 14.07 3.60
CA ALA A 156 15.78 12.74 3.50
C ALA A 156 15.77 12.18 2.07
N LYS A 157 16.02 10.87 1.94
CA LYS A 157 15.91 10.13 0.69
C LYS A 157 14.47 9.84 0.31
N LEU A 158 13.64 9.54 1.31
CA LEU A 158 12.22 9.23 1.13
C LEU A 158 11.38 10.07 2.10
N VAL A 159 10.21 10.49 1.64
CA VAL A 159 9.12 10.98 2.48
C VAL A 159 7.86 10.18 2.15
N TYR A 160 7.17 9.67 3.18
CA TYR A 160 6.00 8.82 3.04
C TYR A 160 4.76 9.53 3.55
N ILE A 161 3.67 9.42 2.81
CA ILE A 161 2.32 9.82 3.21
C ILE A 161 1.30 8.82 2.65
N SER A 162 0.25 8.55 3.41
CA SER A 162 -0.90 7.74 2.99
C SER A 162 -2.11 8.63 2.69
N ASN A 163 -2.68 8.52 1.50
CA ASN A 163 -3.86 9.33 1.14
C ASN A 163 -4.86 8.55 0.27
N PRO A 164 -6.02 8.14 0.81
CA PRO A 164 -6.46 8.28 2.23
C PRO A 164 -5.60 7.54 3.24
N ASP A 165 -5.57 8.06 4.47
CA ASP A 165 -4.72 7.54 5.55
C ASP A 165 -5.22 6.22 6.16
N ASN A 166 -4.30 5.45 6.65
CA ASN A 166 -4.48 4.36 7.59
C ASN A 166 -3.53 4.60 8.79
N PRO A 167 -4.04 4.84 10.04
CA PRO A 167 -5.31 4.30 10.56
C PRO A 167 -6.49 5.27 10.60
N MET A 168 -6.31 6.57 10.39
CA MET A 168 -7.33 7.57 10.69
C MET A 168 -8.48 7.62 9.68
N GLY A 169 -8.24 7.12 8.44
CA GLY A 169 -9.21 7.23 7.35
C GLY A 169 -9.37 8.66 6.79
N SER A 170 -8.62 9.61 7.32
CA SER A 170 -8.60 11.01 6.87
C SER A 170 -7.97 11.14 5.48
N TRP A 171 -8.20 12.27 4.82
CA TRP A 171 -7.64 12.53 3.50
C TRP A 171 -7.38 14.00 3.25
N HIS A 172 -6.48 14.26 2.33
CA HIS A 172 -6.25 15.59 1.73
C HIS A 172 -6.83 15.63 0.32
N GLY A 173 -7.32 16.78 -0.10
CA GLY A 173 -7.73 16.99 -1.49
C GLY A 173 -6.55 16.89 -2.47
N ALA A 174 -6.86 16.61 -3.73
CA ALA A 174 -5.86 16.46 -4.78
C ALA A 174 -4.91 17.67 -4.87
N ASP A 175 -5.43 18.89 -4.70
CA ASP A 175 -4.67 20.14 -4.72
C ASP A 175 -3.59 20.22 -3.64
N VAL A 176 -3.87 19.66 -2.44
CA VAL A 176 -2.90 19.58 -1.34
C VAL A 176 -1.77 18.61 -1.69
N ILE A 177 -2.14 17.44 -2.22
CA ILE A 177 -1.16 16.42 -2.63
C ILE A 177 -0.33 16.90 -3.81
N GLU A 178 -0.91 17.59 -4.79
CA GLU A 178 -0.18 18.20 -5.91
C GLU A 178 0.85 19.23 -5.43
N ARG A 179 0.45 20.10 -4.48
CA ARG A 179 1.40 21.04 -3.85
C ARG A 179 2.52 20.31 -3.10
N MET A 180 2.20 19.23 -2.40
CA MET A 180 3.21 18.41 -1.74
C MET A 180 4.20 17.82 -2.75
N ILE A 181 3.71 17.22 -3.85
CA ILE A 181 4.54 16.64 -4.92
C ILE A 181 5.48 17.72 -5.48
N ALA A 182 4.95 18.90 -5.79
CA ALA A 182 5.73 20.01 -6.32
C ALA A 182 6.81 20.52 -5.33
N ALA A 183 6.57 20.38 -4.04
CA ALA A 183 7.45 20.85 -2.96
C ALA A 183 8.52 19.82 -2.53
N VAL A 184 8.48 18.57 -3.05
CA VAL A 184 9.47 17.53 -2.72
C VAL A 184 10.89 18.02 -3.01
N PRO A 185 11.82 17.95 -2.05
CA PRO A 185 13.20 18.41 -2.25
C PRO A 185 13.93 17.62 -3.36
N GLU A 186 14.93 18.24 -3.95
CA GLU A 186 15.84 17.52 -4.86
C GLU A 186 16.55 16.39 -4.11
N GLY A 187 16.68 15.23 -4.75
CA GLY A 187 17.27 14.03 -4.16
C GLY A 187 16.35 13.25 -3.21
N CYS A 188 15.13 13.75 -2.97
CA CYS A 188 14.10 13.07 -2.20
C CYS A 188 13.00 12.50 -3.13
N LEU A 189 12.40 11.38 -2.73
CA LEU A 189 11.25 10.79 -3.41
C LEU A 189 10.05 10.74 -2.45
N LEU A 190 8.90 11.23 -2.90
CA LEU A 190 7.62 11.06 -2.23
C LEU A 190 7.07 9.65 -2.50
N VAL A 191 6.80 8.91 -1.45
CA VAL A 191 6.04 7.66 -1.47
C VAL A 191 4.61 7.98 -1.10
N LEU A 192 3.73 8.01 -2.10
CA LEU A 192 2.31 8.26 -1.93
C LEU A 192 1.58 6.93 -1.88
N ASP A 193 1.18 6.51 -0.69
CA ASP A 193 0.41 5.29 -0.49
C ASP A 193 -1.08 5.55 -0.74
N GLU A 194 -1.57 4.99 -1.82
CA GLU A 194 -2.95 5.11 -2.29
C GLU A 194 -3.72 3.78 -2.12
N ALA A 195 -3.44 3.02 -1.05
CA ALA A 195 -4.11 1.75 -0.79
C ALA A 195 -5.64 1.84 -0.76
N TYR A 196 -6.17 3.01 -0.47
CA TYR A 196 -7.60 3.29 -0.38
C TYR A 196 -8.11 4.24 -1.48
N SER A 197 -7.37 4.39 -2.57
CA SER A 197 -7.76 5.27 -3.69
C SER A 197 -9.14 4.93 -4.27
N ASP A 198 -9.49 3.63 -4.31
CA ASP A 198 -10.76 3.18 -4.89
C ASP A 198 -11.99 3.58 -4.04
N THR A 199 -11.81 3.81 -2.73
CA THR A 199 -12.87 4.23 -1.79
C THR A 199 -12.80 5.71 -1.46
N ALA A 200 -11.81 6.43 -1.97
CA ALA A 200 -11.62 7.85 -1.74
C ALA A 200 -12.80 8.68 -2.27
N PRO A 201 -13.19 9.76 -1.59
CA PRO A 201 -14.13 10.72 -2.13
C PRO A 201 -13.64 11.33 -3.45
N GLU A 202 -14.57 11.87 -4.23
CA GLU A 202 -14.22 12.62 -5.45
C GLU A 202 -13.30 13.81 -5.12
N GLY A 203 -12.31 14.08 -5.99
CA GLY A 203 -11.36 15.17 -5.82
C GLY A 203 -10.22 14.91 -4.83
N VAL A 204 -10.11 13.71 -4.27
CA VAL A 204 -9.03 13.34 -3.34
C VAL A 204 -7.78 12.85 -4.06
N ILE A 205 -7.95 12.09 -5.13
CA ILE A 205 -6.83 11.48 -5.86
C ILE A 205 -6.38 12.42 -6.98
N PRO A 206 -5.13 12.92 -6.93
CA PRO A 206 -4.64 13.80 -7.99
C PRO A 206 -4.49 13.04 -9.32
N PRO A 207 -4.56 13.74 -10.47
CA PRO A 207 -4.31 13.16 -11.77
C PRO A 207 -2.98 12.41 -11.82
N LEU A 208 -2.92 11.37 -12.65
CA LEU A 208 -1.67 10.65 -12.88
C LEU A 208 -0.76 11.47 -13.80
N ALA A 209 0.44 11.76 -13.32
CA ALA A 209 1.52 12.38 -14.07
C ALA A 209 2.79 11.51 -13.89
N PRO A 210 2.85 10.33 -14.56
CA PRO A 210 3.85 9.31 -14.26
C PRO A 210 5.29 9.76 -14.55
N ASP A 211 5.48 10.73 -15.45
CA ASP A 211 6.81 11.31 -15.72
C ASP A 211 7.31 12.26 -14.63
N THR A 212 6.50 12.56 -13.62
CA THR A 212 6.93 13.35 -12.47
C THR A 212 8.01 12.59 -11.69
N PRO A 213 9.27 13.06 -11.65
CA PRO A 213 10.41 12.24 -11.20
C PRO A 213 10.48 12.07 -9.68
N ARG A 214 9.67 12.79 -8.92
CA ARG A 214 9.77 12.92 -7.45
C ARG A 214 8.66 12.23 -6.69
N VAL A 215 7.84 11.41 -7.36
CA VAL A 215 6.76 10.66 -6.71
C VAL A 215 6.66 9.26 -7.26
N ILE A 216 6.43 8.30 -6.35
CA ILE A 216 5.96 6.96 -6.66
C ILE A 216 4.63 6.74 -5.93
N ARG A 217 3.62 6.24 -6.64
CA ARG A 217 2.28 6.00 -6.12
C ARG A 217 2.07 4.50 -5.96
N MET A 218 1.60 4.06 -4.80
CA MET A 218 1.42 2.65 -4.45
C MET A 218 -0.06 2.32 -4.38
N ARG A 219 -0.52 1.29 -5.11
CA ARG A 219 -1.91 0.84 -5.14
C ARG A 219 -2.01 -0.66 -4.93
N THR A 220 -3.16 -1.16 -4.51
CA THR A 220 -3.33 -2.56 -4.12
C THR A 220 -4.65 -3.16 -4.58
N PHE A 221 -4.64 -4.47 -4.79
CA PHE A 221 -5.86 -5.28 -4.97
C PHE A 221 -6.39 -5.83 -3.63
N SER A 222 -5.73 -5.53 -2.51
CA SER A 222 -6.07 -6.09 -1.20
C SER A 222 -7.36 -5.52 -0.58
N LYS A 223 -7.78 -4.30 -0.97
CA LYS A 223 -8.86 -3.56 -0.33
C LYS A 223 -10.17 -3.67 -1.11
N ALA A 224 -10.57 -2.68 -1.88
CA ALA A 224 -11.83 -2.68 -2.62
C ALA A 224 -12.00 -3.86 -3.58
N TYR A 225 -10.91 -4.34 -4.17
CA TYR A 225 -10.93 -5.53 -5.04
C TYR A 225 -11.09 -6.87 -4.30
N GLY A 226 -11.00 -6.90 -2.96
CA GLY A 226 -11.21 -8.11 -2.16
C GLY A 226 -10.15 -9.20 -2.31
N LEU A 227 -8.95 -8.89 -2.77
CA LEU A 227 -7.88 -9.84 -3.09
C LEU A 227 -6.71 -9.81 -2.09
N ALA A 228 -6.97 -9.51 -0.80
CA ALA A 228 -5.93 -9.39 0.22
C ALA A 228 -5.00 -10.62 0.29
N GLY A 229 -5.56 -11.83 0.21
CA GLY A 229 -4.81 -13.09 0.26
C GLY A 229 -3.96 -13.37 -0.99
N MET A 230 -4.22 -12.68 -2.12
CA MET A 230 -3.47 -12.89 -3.36
C MET A 230 -2.14 -12.15 -3.41
N ARG A 231 -1.93 -11.21 -2.50
CA ARG A 231 -0.70 -10.44 -2.38
C ARG A 231 -0.30 -9.76 -3.69
N VAL A 232 -1.20 -8.98 -4.28
CA VAL A 232 -0.94 -8.21 -5.50
C VAL A 232 -1.15 -6.72 -5.24
N GLY A 233 -0.17 -5.93 -5.63
CA GLY A 233 -0.22 -4.48 -5.69
C GLY A 233 0.58 -3.98 -6.89
N TYR A 234 0.55 -2.69 -7.10
CA TYR A 234 1.32 -2.07 -8.16
C TYR A 234 1.79 -0.67 -7.78
N ALA A 235 2.90 -0.27 -8.36
CA ALA A 235 3.44 1.07 -8.27
C ALA A 235 3.32 1.79 -9.61
N ILE A 236 3.09 3.11 -9.55
CA ILE A 236 3.12 4.02 -10.71
C ILE A 236 4.19 5.07 -10.45
N GLY A 237 5.10 5.24 -11.40
CA GLY A 237 6.19 6.22 -11.29
C GLY A 237 6.93 6.43 -12.60
N SER A 238 7.98 7.24 -12.59
CA SER A 238 8.77 7.47 -13.78
C SER A 238 9.37 6.16 -14.31
N SER A 239 9.46 6.01 -15.63
CA SER A 239 9.97 4.79 -16.28
C SER A 239 11.36 4.41 -15.79
N ALA A 240 12.22 5.40 -15.55
CA ALA A 240 13.57 5.17 -15.00
C ALA A 240 13.55 4.58 -13.58
N LEU A 241 12.63 5.07 -12.70
CA LEU A 241 12.46 4.52 -11.35
C LEU A 241 11.90 3.10 -11.42
N ILE A 242 10.86 2.87 -12.22
CA ILE A 242 10.25 1.55 -12.39
C ILE A 242 11.27 0.53 -12.89
N ALA A 243 12.07 0.86 -13.90
CA ALA A 243 13.14 0.00 -14.38
C ALA A 243 14.21 -0.29 -13.31
N GLY A 244 14.43 0.62 -12.37
CA GLY A 244 15.36 0.45 -11.26
C GLY A 244 15.05 -0.77 -10.39
N PHE A 245 13.78 -1.12 -10.22
CA PHE A 245 13.34 -2.27 -9.41
C PHE A 245 13.81 -3.61 -9.97
N ASP A 246 14.06 -3.73 -11.27
CA ASP A 246 14.58 -4.97 -11.85
C ASP A 246 15.95 -5.38 -11.30
N ARG A 247 16.67 -4.46 -10.66
CA ARG A 247 17.96 -4.72 -10.00
C ARG A 247 17.82 -5.52 -8.70
N ILE A 248 16.64 -5.45 -8.05
CA ILE A 248 16.52 -5.93 -6.66
C ILE A 248 15.24 -6.75 -6.39
N ARG A 249 14.18 -6.63 -7.22
CA ARG A 249 12.92 -7.32 -7.00
C ARG A 249 13.02 -8.82 -7.15
N ASN A 250 12.14 -9.55 -6.48
CA ASN A 250 11.90 -10.95 -6.74
C ASN A 250 11.11 -11.12 -8.05
N HIS A 251 11.71 -11.69 -9.07
CA HIS A 251 11.10 -11.81 -10.40
C HIS A 251 9.85 -12.72 -10.45
N PHE A 252 9.72 -13.66 -9.51
CA PHE A 252 8.60 -14.60 -9.42
C PHE A 252 7.78 -14.40 -8.14
N GLY A 253 7.88 -13.25 -7.47
CA GLY A 253 7.21 -12.97 -6.21
C GLY A 253 5.69 -12.96 -6.31
N VAL A 254 5.15 -12.42 -7.40
CA VAL A 254 3.71 -12.47 -7.67
C VAL A 254 3.34 -13.79 -8.35
N GLY A 255 2.66 -14.66 -7.60
CA GLY A 255 2.27 -15.99 -8.09
C GLY A 255 1.23 -15.92 -9.24
N ARG A 256 1.17 -16.99 -10.03
CA ARG A 256 0.26 -17.13 -11.19
C ARG A 256 -1.20 -16.86 -10.85
N LEU A 257 -1.69 -17.39 -9.74
CA LEU A 257 -3.08 -17.19 -9.31
C LEU A 257 -3.36 -15.72 -8.99
N GLY A 258 -2.41 -15.05 -8.33
CA GLY A 258 -2.51 -13.62 -8.01
C GLY A 258 -2.57 -12.76 -9.27
N GLN A 259 -1.71 -13.04 -10.27
CA GLN A 259 -1.71 -12.33 -11.55
C GLN A 259 -3.04 -12.51 -12.28
N ALA A 260 -3.55 -13.76 -12.38
CA ALA A 260 -4.82 -14.06 -13.03
C ALA A 260 -6.00 -13.38 -12.32
N ALA A 261 -6.03 -13.43 -10.99
CA ALA A 261 -7.07 -12.78 -10.19
C ALA A 261 -7.08 -11.27 -10.38
N ALA A 262 -5.90 -10.63 -10.28
CA ALA A 262 -5.79 -9.18 -10.42
C ALA A 262 -6.14 -8.71 -11.84
N LEU A 263 -5.72 -9.45 -12.88
CA LEU A 263 -6.09 -9.16 -14.27
C LEU A 263 -7.61 -9.20 -14.46
N ALA A 264 -8.27 -10.26 -14.00
CA ALA A 264 -9.72 -10.38 -14.10
C ALA A 264 -10.45 -9.31 -13.27
N ALA A 265 -9.91 -8.95 -12.10
CA ALA A 265 -10.49 -7.94 -11.23
C ALA A 265 -10.41 -6.53 -11.82
N VAL A 266 -9.26 -6.13 -12.39
CA VAL A 266 -9.13 -4.81 -13.04
C VAL A 266 -10.02 -4.67 -14.27
N GLN A 267 -10.35 -5.78 -14.92
CA GLN A 267 -11.30 -5.82 -16.05
C GLN A 267 -12.76 -5.83 -15.61
N ASP A 268 -13.07 -6.03 -14.33
CA ASP A 268 -14.41 -6.10 -13.77
C ASP A 268 -14.74 -4.83 -12.96
N GLN A 269 -14.77 -3.70 -13.63
CA GLN A 269 -15.01 -2.39 -13.01
C GLN A 269 -16.46 -2.23 -12.51
N GLU A 270 -17.41 -3.03 -13.00
CA GLU A 270 -18.78 -3.03 -12.50
C GLU A 270 -18.84 -3.58 -11.08
N HIS A 271 -18.19 -4.73 -10.83
CA HIS A 271 -18.07 -5.30 -9.48
C HIS A 271 -17.33 -4.37 -8.52
N LEU A 272 -16.26 -3.70 -8.98
CA LEU A 272 -15.54 -2.74 -8.15
C LEU A 272 -16.46 -1.60 -7.70
N ARG A 273 -17.22 -0.99 -8.63
CA ARG A 273 -18.17 0.10 -8.30
C ARG A 273 -19.24 -0.35 -7.31
N ASP A 274 -19.82 -1.55 -7.48
CA ASP A 274 -20.78 -2.13 -6.54
C ASP A 274 -20.14 -2.32 -5.15
N THR A 275 -18.94 -2.89 -5.11
CA THR A 275 -18.21 -3.10 -3.84
C THR A 275 -17.92 -1.78 -3.14
N VAL A 276 -17.47 -0.75 -3.84
CA VAL A 276 -17.22 0.59 -3.29
C VAL A 276 -18.49 1.21 -2.72
N ALA A 277 -19.62 1.08 -3.44
CA ALA A 277 -20.92 1.54 -2.94
C ALA A 277 -21.33 0.82 -1.64
N ARG A 278 -21.13 -0.50 -1.58
CA ARG A 278 -21.40 -1.31 -0.38
C ARG A 278 -20.48 -0.95 0.79
N ILE A 279 -19.21 -0.65 0.55
CA ILE A 279 -18.27 -0.15 1.58
C ILE A 279 -18.77 1.19 2.11
N GLY A 280 -19.22 2.11 1.23
CA GLY A 280 -19.80 3.39 1.63
C GLY A 280 -21.02 3.21 2.54
N ALA A 281 -21.96 2.34 2.16
CA ALA A 281 -23.14 2.03 2.97
C ALA A 281 -22.80 1.40 4.34
N ALA A 282 -21.80 0.52 4.37
CA ALA A 282 -21.29 -0.08 5.60
C ALA A 282 -20.66 0.97 6.54
N ARG A 283 -19.88 1.89 5.99
CA ARG A 283 -19.29 3.02 6.71
C ARG A 283 -20.34 3.88 7.40
N GLU A 284 -21.40 4.27 6.67
CA GLU A 284 -22.53 5.03 7.23
C GLU A 284 -23.24 4.25 8.34
N THR A 285 -23.41 2.94 8.17
CA THR A 285 -24.00 2.08 9.20
C THR A 285 -23.14 2.04 10.46
N ILE A 286 -21.81 1.89 10.34
CA ILE A 286 -20.88 1.90 11.46
C ILE A 286 -20.90 3.26 12.16
N ALA A 287 -20.87 4.35 11.39
CA ALA A 287 -20.97 5.71 11.96
C ALA A 287 -22.28 5.95 12.72
N ARG A 288 -23.41 5.45 12.23
CA ARG A 288 -24.68 5.50 12.93
C ARG A 288 -24.64 4.70 14.24
N ILE A 289 -24.14 3.46 14.20
CA ILE A 289 -23.99 2.63 15.41
C ILE A 289 -23.10 3.33 16.44
N ALA A 290 -22.00 3.95 16.03
CA ALA A 290 -21.13 4.71 16.92
C ALA A 290 -21.90 5.84 17.62
N ARG A 291 -22.63 6.66 16.86
CA ARG A 291 -23.44 7.76 17.41
C ARG A 291 -24.53 7.26 18.37
N ASP A 292 -25.22 6.18 18.01
CA ASP A 292 -26.28 5.59 18.85
C ASP A 292 -25.73 5.05 20.19
N ASN A 293 -24.42 4.79 20.26
CA ASN A 293 -23.71 4.37 21.48
C ASN A 293 -22.88 5.49 22.14
N GLY A 294 -23.14 6.76 21.82
CA GLY A 294 -22.48 7.91 22.43
C GLY A 294 -21.04 8.15 22.00
N LEU A 295 -20.60 7.53 20.87
CA LEU A 295 -19.28 7.73 20.28
C LEU A 295 -19.33 8.73 19.13
N THR A 296 -18.27 9.46 18.93
CA THR A 296 -18.12 10.38 17.79
C THR A 296 -17.27 9.70 16.71
N PRO A 297 -17.90 9.28 15.59
CA PRO A 297 -17.13 8.72 14.49
C PRO A 297 -16.33 9.81 13.79
N LEU A 298 -15.08 9.52 13.45
CA LEU A 298 -14.30 10.39 12.57
C LEU A 298 -14.78 10.26 11.11
N PRO A 299 -14.74 11.34 10.31
CA PRO A 299 -14.87 11.21 8.87
C PRO A 299 -13.82 10.23 8.32
N SER A 300 -14.26 9.28 7.50
CA SER A 300 -13.35 8.26 6.96
C SER A 300 -13.62 8.00 5.49
N ALA A 301 -12.55 7.84 4.71
CA ALA A 301 -12.59 7.41 3.32
C ALA A 301 -12.45 5.88 3.17
N THR A 302 -12.16 5.18 4.26
CA THR A 302 -11.86 3.74 4.28
C THR A 302 -12.92 2.93 5.00
#